data_3a7c2ba57d9408d7cc986dedd71baa1a
#
_entry.id   3a7c2ba57d9408d7cc986dedd71baa1a
#
_cell.length_a   1.000
_cell.length_b   1.000
_cell.length_c   1.000
_cell.angle_alpha   90.00
_cell.angle_beta   90.00
_cell.angle_gamma   90.00
#
_symmetry.space_group_name_H-M   'P 1'
#
loop_
_entity.id
_entity.type
_entity.pdbx_description
1 polymer ?
#
loop_
_entity_poly.entity_id
_entity_poly.type
_entity_poly.pdbx_seq_one_letter_code
_entity_poly.pdbx_strand_id
1 'polypeptide(L)'
;RFGNSHSAETLVVAGVKFMGETAKILTPHKRVLMPTLEATCSLDIGCPADQFSAFCDQHPDRTVVVYANTSAAVKARADWVVTSSIALEVVDYLDSQGEKILWAPDKYLGNYVQKETGADMLLWDGSCIVHEEFKAKGIVDLKNIYPEAAVLVHPESPDSVVRLADVVGSTSQLIDAAMKLPNQKMIVATDQGIFYKMQQAVPDKELLVAPTGGSGATCRSCASCPWMGMNCLDNLLSCIENGANEIFVDSKIAQQAIQSLDRMMNFKALHLS
;
A
#
# COMPACT_ATOMS: atom_id res chain seq x y z
N ARG A 1 -14.99 0.75 0.47
CA ARG A 1 -16.24 1.41 0.02
C ARG A 1 -17.21 0.42 -0.61
N PHE A 2 -16.81 -0.32 -1.68
CA PHE A 2 -17.70 -1.28 -2.36
C PHE A 2 -18.37 -2.27 -1.38
N GLY A 3 -17.58 -2.95 -0.54
CA GLY A 3 -18.11 -3.91 0.43
C GLY A 3 -19.09 -3.30 1.45
N ASN A 4 -18.95 -2.04 1.80
CA ASN A 4 -19.85 -1.34 2.71
C ASN A 4 -21.20 -1.00 2.03
N SER A 5 -21.16 -0.56 0.78
CA SER A 5 -22.37 -0.16 0.03
C SER A 5 -23.15 -1.32 -0.57
N HIS A 6 -22.52 -2.49 -0.77
CA HIS A 6 -23.16 -3.66 -1.37
C HIS A 6 -24.09 -4.37 -0.37
N SER A 7 -25.21 -4.92 -0.85
CA SER A 7 -26.23 -5.59 -0.01
C SER A 7 -25.85 -7.00 0.49
N ALA A 8 -24.77 -7.60 -0.06
CA ALA A 8 -24.34 -8.94 0.38
C ALA A 8 -23.95 -8.96 1.87
N GLU A 9 -24.36 -10.01 2.57
CA GLU A 9 -24.06 -10.24 3.99
C GLU A 9 -22.65 -10.82 4.21
N THR A 10 -22.05 -11.39 3.16
CA THR A 10 -20.71 -11.99 3.21
C THR A 10 -19.81 -11.30 2.18
N LEU A 11 -18.61 -10.93 2.61
CA LEU A 11 -17.54 -10.40 1.77
C LEU A 11 -16.41 -11.42 1.73
N VAL A 12 -15.89 -11.73 0.55
CA VAL A 12 -14.65 -12.46 0.39
C VAL A 12 -13.55 -11.49 -0.02
N VAL A 13 -12.50 -11.42 0.78
CA VAL A 13 -11.34 -10.54 0.54
C VAL A 13 -10.16 -11.41 0.10
N ALA A 14 -9.95 -11.54 -1.21
CA ALA A 14 -8.77 -12.18 -1.78
C ALA A 14 -7.58 -11.19 -1.71
N GLY A 15 -6.86 -11.24 -0.61
CA GLY A 15 -5.79 -10.30 -0.29
C GLY A 15 -4.99 -10.75 0.93
N VAL A 16 -4.36 -9.81 1.61
CA VAL A 16 -3.59 -10.04 2.83
C VAL A 16 -4.38 -9.64 4.08
N LYS A 17 -4.00 -10.18 5.23
CA LYS A 17 -4.76 -10.15 6.48
C LYS A 17 -5.27 -8.77 6.87
N PHE A 18 -4.44 -7.73 6.82
CA PHE A 18 -4.86 -6.38 7.18
C PHE A 18 -6.00 -5.82 6.29
N MET A 19 -6.12 -6.31 5.04
CA MET A 19 -7.25 -5.94 4.14
C MET A 19 -8.56 -6.56 4.65
N GLY A 20 -8.52 -7.82 5.09
CA GLY A 20 -9.66 -8.50 5.72
C GLY A 20 -10.07 -7.83 7.03
N GLU A 21 -9.10 -7.50 7.90
CA GLU A 21 -9.35 -6.76 9.14
C GLU A 21 -9.97 -5.39 8.87
N THR A 22 -9.44 -4.63 7.91
CA THR A 22 -10.01 -3.34 7.50
C THR A 22 -11.43 -3.49 6.98
N ALA A 23 -11.71 -4.52 6.15
CA ALA A 23 -13.06 -4.80 5.67
C ALA A 23 -13.99 -5.13 6.83
N LYS A 24 -13.56 -5.93 7.82
CA LYS A 24 -14.36 -6.29 9.00
C LYS A 24 -14.66 -5.08 9.88
N ILE A 25 -13.69 -4.19 10.11
CA ILE A 25 -13.88 -2.96 10.88
C ILE A 25 -14.91 -2.05 10.19
N LEU A 26 -14.82 -1.88 8.87
CA LEU A 26 -15.73 -1.02 8.10
C LEU A 26 -17.12 -1.64 7.86
N THR A 27 -17.26 -2.96 8.04
CA THR A 27 -18.53 -3.70 7.84
C THR A 27 -18.77 -4.69 8.98
N PRO A 28 -18.90 -4.22 10.24
CA PRO A 28 -18.91 -5.10 11.42
C PRO A 28 -20.09 -6.11 11.43
N HIS A 29 -21.19 -5.78 10.75
CA HIS A 29 -22.38 -6.63 10.63
C HIS A 29 -22.23 -7.73 9.57
N LYS A 30 -21.22 -7.66 8.69
CA LYS A 30 -21.01 -8.64 7.63
C LYS A 30 -20.01 -9.71 8.06
N ARG A 31 -20.15 -10.89 7.49
CA ARG A 31 -19.10 -11.90 7.51
C ARG A 31 -17.99 -11.49 6.55
N VAL A 32 -16.75 -11.54 6.98
CA VAL A 32 -15.59 -11.28 6.12
C VAL A 32 -14.74 -12.53 6.09
N LEU A 33 -14.62 -13.13 4.93
CA LEU A 33 -13.86 -14.36 4.69
C LEU A 33 -12.62 -14.04 3.86
N MET A 34 -11.57 -14.82 4.05
CA MET A 34 -10.35 -14.75 3.24
C MET A 34 -9.97 -16.13 2.69
N PRO A 35 -9.40 -16.23 1.48
CA PRO A 35 -8.92 -17.52 0.96
C PRO A 35 -7.93 -18.20 1.90
N THR A 36 -7.05 -17.43 2.57
CA THR A 36 -6.14 -17.89 3.61
C THR A 36 -5.90 -16.79 4.66
N LEU A 37 -5.77 -17.18 5.92
CA LEU A 37 -5.39 -16.27 7.03
C LEU A 37 -3.87 -16.11 7.18
N GLU A 38 -3.08 -16.92 6.46
CA GLU A 38 -1.62 -16.88 6.49
C GLU A 38 -1.03 -15.80 5.59
N ALA A 39 -1.82 -15.31 4.63
CA ALA A 39 -1.41 -14.20 3.76
C ALA A 39 -1.28 -12.91 4.59
N THR A 40 -0.03 -12.50 4.84
CA THR A 40 0.31 -11.31 5.60
C THR A 40 1.02 -10.25 4.72
N CYS A 41 1.79 -9.34 5.31
CA CYS A 41 2.52 -8.30 4.59
C CYS A 41 3.82 -7.99 5.35
N SER A 42 4.94 -7.77 4.64
CA SER A 42 6.21 -7.38 5.28
C SER A 42 6.09 -6.10 6.09
N LEU A 43 5.27 -5.16 5.63
CA LEU A 43 5.02 -3.91 6.36
C LEU A 43 4.27 -4.14 7.67
N ASP A 44 3.30 -5.07 7.68
CA ASP A 44 2.57 -5.46 8.89
C ASP A 44 3.47 -6.23 9.87
N ILE A 45 4.25 -7.20 9.36
CA ILE A 45 5.23 -7.95 10.15
C ILE A 45 6.31 -7.02 10.73
N GLY A 46 6.79 -6.08 9.92
CA GLY A 46 7.83 -5.10 10.30
C GLY A 46 7.35 -3.98 11.22
N CYS A 47 6.04 -3.95 11.56
CA CYS A 47 5.45 -2.95 12.46
C CYS A 47 4.59 -3.61 13.54
N PRO A 48 5.19 -4.38 14.49
CA PRO A 48 4.47 -5.01 15.57
C PRO A 48 3.76 -3.98 16.46
N ALA A 49 2.49 -4.25 16.80
CA ALA A 49 1.62 -3.26 17.44
C ALA A 49 2.13 -2.79 18.82
N ASP A 50 2.75 -3.67 19.59
CA ASP A 50 3.36 -3.36 20.89
C ASP A 50 4.57 -2.44 20.76
N GLN A 51 5.48 -2.73 19.82
CA GLN A 51 6.64 -1.92 19.53
C GLN A 51 6.23 -0.55 18.94
N PHE A 52 5.25 -0.56 18.03
CA PHE A 52 4.72 0.67 17.46
C PHE A 52 4.04 1.54 18.52
N SER A 53 3.26 0.95 19.45
CA SER A 53 2.65 1.70 20.57
C SER A 53 3.71 2.34 21.44
N ALA A 54 4.75 1.60 21.82
CA ALA A 54 5.86 2.12 22.60
C ALA A 54 6.61 3.26 21.89
N PHE A 55 6.76 3.16 20.57
CA PHE A 55 7.35 4.23 19.74
C PHE A 55 6.49 5.49 19.73
N CYS A 56 5.17 5.36 19.58
CA CYS A 56 4.24 6.48 19.69
C CYS A 56 4.29 7.16 21.08
N ASP A 57 4.38 6.35 22.14
CA ASP A 57 4.41 6.86 23.52
C ASP A 57 5.69 7.66 23.84
N GLN A 58 6.78 7.41 23.12
CA GLN A 58 8.02 8.20 23.19
C GLN A 58 7.93 9.54 22.44
N HIS A 59 6.91 9.72 21.60
CA HIS A 59 6.74 10.92 20.75
C HIS A 59 5.30 11.48 20.85
N PRO A 60 4.84 11.84 22.07
CA PRO A 60 3.45 12.25 22.31
C PRO A 60 3.09 13.60 21.68
N ASP A 61 4.09 14.35 21.19
CA ASP A 61 3.95 15.64 20.50
C ASP A 61 3.71 15.48 18.99
N ARG A 62 3.56 14.24 18.47
CA ARG A 62 3.39 13.95 17.06
C ARG A 62 2.04 13.33 16.74
N THR A 63 1.41 13.81 15.70
CA THR A 63 0.21 13.17 15.10
C THR A 63 0.59 11.89 14.38
N VAL A 64 -0.06 10.80 14.75
CA VAL A 64 0.27 9.45 14.27
C VAL A 64 -0.47 9.16 12.97
N VAL A 65 0.27 9.08 11.87
CA VAL A 65 -0.24 8.77 10.53
C VAL A 65 0.27 7.39 10.11
N VAL A 66 -0.63 6.45 9.82
CA VAL A 66 -0.24 5.13 9.37
C VAL A 66 -0.74 4.84 7.96
N TYR A 67 0.13 4.27 7.16
CA TYR A 67 -0.26 3.68 5.88
C TYR A 67 -1.11 2.44 6.11
N ALA A 68 -2.11 2.23 5.27
CA ALA A 68 -3.14 1.20 5.44
C ALA A 68 -2.60 -0.25 5.56
N ASN A 69 -1.34 -0.48 5.15
CA ASN A 69 -0.68 -1.78 5.17
C ASN A 69 -0.15 -2.16 6.57
N THR A 70 -1.03 -2.12 7.55
CA THR A 70 -0.77 -2.39 8.97
C THR A 70 -1.93 -3.16 9.59
N SER A 71 -1.71 -3.82 10.74
CA SER A 71 -2.75 -4.52 11.49
C SER A 71 -3.85 -3.59 12.00
N ALA A 72 -4.99 -4.19 12.38
CA ALA A 72 -6.06 -3.48 13.07
C ALA A 72 -5.57 -2.79 14.36
N ALA A 73 -4.65 -3.45 15.10
CA ALA A 73 -4.11 -2.92 16.35
C ALA A 73 -3.23 -1.67 16.13
N VAL A 74 -2.43 -1.64 15.07
CA VAL A 74 -1.65 -0.45 14.69
C VAL A 74 -2.59 0.69 14.27
N LYS A 75 -3.63 0.40 13.48
CA LYS A 75 -4.65 1.39 13.09
C LYS A 75 -5.41 1.96 14.28
N ALA A 76 -5.64 1.15 15.32
CA ALA A 76 -6.29 1.58 16.57
C ALA A 76 -5.46 2.59 17.37
N ARG A 77 -4.13 2.59 17.19
CA ARG A 77 -3.20 3.55 17.82
C ARG A 77 -3.01 4.83 16.99
N ALA A 78 -3.45 4.81 15.74
CA ALA A 78 -3.23 5.89 14.79
C ALA A 78 -4.32 6.98 14.88
N ASP A 79 -3.92 8.23 14.66
CA ASP A 79 -4.83 9.34 14.44
C ASP A 79 -5.40 9.34 13.02
N TRP A 80 -4.57 8.98 12.05
CA TRP A 80 -4.92 8.91 10.63
C TRP A 80 -4.45 7.62 9.99
N VAL A 81 -5.32 7.04 9.17
CA VAL A 81 -4.93 6.01 8.20
C VAL A 81 -4.91 6.65 6.82
N VAL A 82 -3.91 6.32 6.01
CA VAL A 82 -3.79 6.80 4.63
C VAL A 82 -3.52 5.65 3.67
N THR A 83 -3.89 5.85 2.41
CA THR A 83 -3.41 5.04 1.28
C THR A 83 -2.36 5.83 0.51
N SER A 84 -1.55 5.17 -0.33
CA SER A 84 -0.58 5.86 -1.18
C SER A 84 -1.21 6.93 -2.09
N SER A 85 -2.50 6.81 -2.39
CA SER A 85 -3.20 7.79 -3.25
C SER A 85 -3.60 9.10 -2.56
N ILE A 86 -3.59 9.16 -1.22
CA ILE A 86 -3.99 10.34 -0.44
C ILE A 86 -2.93 10.76 0.57
N ALA A 87 -1.81 10.04 0.66
CA ALA A 87 -0.78 10.27 1.66
C ALA A 87 -0.21 11.70 1.58
N LEU A 88 0.11 12.16 0.38
CA LEU A 88 0.59 13.53 0.14
C LEU A 88 -0.43 14.57 0.61
N GLU A 89 -1.68 14.44 0.18
CA GLU A 89 -2.75 15.39 0.50
C GLU A 89 -3.02 15.48 2.01
N VAL A 90 -3.00 14.33 2.71
CA VAL A 90 -3.22 14.29 4.17
C VAL A 90 -2.04 14.89 4.93
N VAL A 91 -0.80 14.56 4.54
CA VAL A 91 0.40 15.09 5.20
C VAL A 91 0.53 16.59 4.96
N ASP A 92 0.31 17.08 3.74
CA ASP A 92 0.30 18.50 3.42
C ASP A 92 -0.76 19.26 4.24
N TYR A 93 -1.96 18.69 4.36
CA TYR A 93 -3.01 19.25 5.23
C TYR A 93 -2.56 19.34 6.69
N LEU A 94 -1.99 18.28 7.27
CA LEU A 94 -1.54 18.24 8.66
C LEU A 94 -0.38 19.22 8.90
N ASP A 95 0.58 19.29 7.98
CA ASP A 95 1.69 20.26 8.04
C ASP A 95 1.18 21.70 8.01
N SER A 96 0.18 21.99 7.18
CA SER A 96 -0.48 23.31 7.14
C SER A 96 -1.16 23.70 8.46
N GLN A 97 -1.51 22.72 9.30
CA GLN A 97 -2.04 22.94 10.65
C GLN A 97 -0.93 23.04 11.73
N GLY A 98 0.34 22.92 11.33
CA GLY A 98 1.49 22.95 12.23
C GLY A 98 1.73 21.63 12.97
N GLU A 99 1.14 20.53 12.51
CA GLU A 99 1.30 19.21 13.12
C GLU A 99 2.67 18.61 12.78
N LYS A 100 3.33 18.04 13.77
CA LYS A 100 4.48 17.15 13.55
C LYS A 100 3.98 15.74 13.40
N ILE A 101 4.54 14.98 12.47
CA ILE A 101 4.00 13.69 12.08
C ILE A 101 4.91 12.55 12.55
N LEU A 102 4.30 11.47 13.08
CA LEU A 102 4.91 10.16 13.22
C LEU A 102 4.32 9.27 12.14
N TRP A 103 5.15 8.76 11.26
CA TRP A 103 4.75 7.97 10.09
C TRP A 103 5.17 6.51 10.21
N ALA A 104 4.25 5.58 9.89
CA ALA A 104 4.52 4.14 9.79
C ALA A 104 3.64 3.52 8.67
N PRO A 105 3.94 2.29 8.22
CA PRO A 105 5.11 1.47 8.51
C PRO A 105 6.23 1.58 7.48
N ASP A 106 5.96 2.16 6.28
CA ASP A 106 6.89 2.18 5.15
C ASP A 106 7.74 3.44 5.13
N LYS A 107 9.05 3.26 5.31
CA LYS A 107 10.02 4.37 5.31
C LYS A 107 10.20 5.03 3.95
N TYR A 108 10.09 4.26 2.86
CA TYR A 108 10.30 4.82 1.52
C TYR A 108 9.13 5.69 1.10
N LEU A 109 7.90 5.22 1.28
CA LEU A 109 6.72 6.05 1.09
C LEU A 109 6.74 7.27 2.02
N GLY A 110 7.10 7.10 3.30
CA GLY A 110 7.25 8.21 4.23
C GLY A 110 8.30 9.23 3.79
N ASN A 111 9.48 8.77 3.35
CA ASN A 111 10.53 9.64 2.85
C ASN A 111 10.14 10.39 1.56
N TYR A 112 9.41 9.71 0.65
CA TYR A 112 8.84 10.35 -0.52
C TYR A 112 7.86 11.47 -0.13
N VAL A 113 6.90 11.16 0.74
CA VAL A 113 5.92 12.15 1.22
C VAL A 113 6.60 13.32 1.93
N GLN A 114 7.57 13.05 2.81
CA GLN A 114 8.35 14.08 3.51
C GLN A 114 9.08 15.02 2.54
N LYS A 115 9.67 14.48 1.48
CA LYS A 115 10.38 15.29 0.48
C LYS A 115 9.44 16.18 -0.34
N GLU A 116 8.29 15.65 -0.71
CA GLU A 116 7.32 16.38 -1.53
C GLU A 116 6.60 17.48 -0.74
N THR A 117 6.33 17.24 0.56
CA THR A 117 5.59 18.20 1.41
C THR A 117 6.50 19.11 2.22
N GLY A 118 7.71 18.68 2.57
CA GLY A 118 8.60 19.37 3.50
C GLY A 118 8.22 19.21 4.97
N ALA A 119 7.20 18.43 5.30
CA ALA A 119 6.66 18.24 6.64
C ALA A 119 7.69 17.67 7.65
N ASP A 120 7.56 18.03 8.93
CA ASP A 120 8.33 17.42 10.03
C ASP A 120 7.82 16.01 10.32
N MET A 121 8.47 15.01 9.72
CA MET A 121 8.09 13.61 9.83
C MET A 121 9.15 12.77 10.51
N LEU A 122 8.75 12.00 11.53
CA LEU A 122 9.53 10.93 12.14
C LEU A 122 9.05 9.59 11.54
N LEU A 123 9.96 8.86 10.90
CA LEU A 123 9.61 7.66 10.14
C LEU A 123 9.94 6.38 10.91
N TRP A 124 8.99 5.43 10.89
CA TRP A 124 9.24 4.04 11.27
C TRP A 124 10.12 3.34 10.24
N ASP A 125 11.06 2.50 10.68
CA ASP A 125 12.03 1.82 9.80
C ASP A 125 11.50 0.47 9.27
N GLY A 126 10.38 0.48 8.55
CA GLY A 126 9.85 -0.68 7.84
C GLY A 126 9.89 -0.50 6.33
N SER A 127 9.79 -1.58 5.57
CA SER A 127 9.81 -1.56 4.10
C SER A 127 8.98 -2.69 3.48
N CYS A 128 8.51 -2.43 2.25
CA CYS A 128 7.87 -3.46 1.43
C CYS A 128 8.93 -4.32 0.75
N ILE A 129 8.93 -5.63 1.05
CA ILE A 129 9.89 -6.60 0.47
C ILE A 129 9.89 -6.62 -1.08
N VAL A 130 8.79 -6.25 -1.71
CA VAL A 130 8.69 -6.18 -3.17
C VAL A 130 9.35 -4.92 -3.70
N HIS A 131 8.94 -3.77 -3.19
CA HIS A 131 9.37 -2.47 -3.72
C HIS A 131 10.83 -2.13 -3.35
N GLU A 132 11.29 -2.58 -2.18
CA GLU A 132 12.69 -2.41 -1.75
C GLU A 132 13.70 -3.11 -2.68
N GLU A 133 13.27 -4.16 -3.37
CA GLU A 133 14.15 -4.94 -4.25
C GLU A 133 14.41 -4.29 -5.62
N PHE A 134 13.65 -3.29 -6.05
CA PHE A 134 13.92 -2.60 -7.31
C PHE A 134 15.30 -1.95 -7.33
N LYS A 135 16.00 -2.06 -8.47
CA LYS A 135 17.39 -1.62 -8.63
C LYS A 135 17.50 -0.49 -9.64
N ALA A 136 17.95 0.67 -9.17
CA ALA A 136 18.17 1.85 -10.01
C ALA A 136 19.05 1.54 -11.23
N LYS A 137 20.16 0.79 -11.03
CA LYS A 137 21.04 0.37 -12.13
C LYS A 137 20.27 -0.42 -13.21
N GLY A 138 19.42 -1.36 -12.79
CA GLY A 138 18.63 -2.16 -13.74
C GLY A 138 17.65 -1.32 -14.56
N ILE A 139 17.05 -0.29 -13.96
CA ILE A 139 16.17 0.66 -14.66
C ILE A 139 16.99 1.49 -15.67
N VAL A 140 18.18 1.97 -15.28
CA VAL A 140 19.09 2.69 -16.20
C VAL A 140 19.51 1.78 -17.37
N ASP A 141 19.84 0.53 -17.12
CA ASP A 141 20.19 -0.43 -18.15
C ASP A 141 19.02 -0.66 -19.13
N LEU A 142 17.77 -0.78 -18.63
CA LEU A 142 16.57 -0.86 -19.48
C LEU A 142 16.31 0.43 -20.27
N LYS A 143 16.52 1.60 -19.67
CA LYS A 143 16.40 2.88 -20.37
C LYS A 143 17.43 3.04 -21.49
N ASN A 144 18.61 2.45 -21.35
CA ASN A 144 19.61 2.43 -22.43
C ASN A 144 19.16 1.55 -23.62
N ILE A 145 18.40 0.48 -23.35
CA ILE A 145 17.83 -0.39 -24.39
C ILE A 145 16.56 0.22 -25.00
N TYR A 146 15.73 0.86 -24.18
CA TYR A 146 14.45 1.47 -24.54
C TYR A 146 14.41 2.95 -24.11
N PRO A 147 15.16 3.84 -24.80
CA PRO A 147 15.26 5.25 -24.39
C PRO A 147 13.91 5.99 -24.33
N GLU A 148 12.97 5.56 -25.18
CA GLU A 148 11.62 6.12 -25.26
C GLU A 148 10.66 5.61 -24.18
N ALA A 149 11.04 4.57 -23.42
CA ALA A 149 10.14 4.01 -22.41
C ALA A 149 9.93 4.98 -21.24
N ALA A 150 8.70 5.16 -20.79
CA ALA A 150 8.42 5.88 -19.55
C ALA A 150 8.64 4.99 -18.33
N VAL A 151 9.13 5.57 -17.23
CA VAL A 151 9.38 4.88 -15.96
C VAL A 151 8.30 5.24 -14.96
N LEU A 152 7.52 4.24 -14.57
CA LEU A 152 6.42 4.37 -13.61
C LEU A 152 6.82 3.68 -12.30
N VAL A 153 6.81 4.40 -11.18
CA VAL A 153 7.36 3.92 -9.90
C VAL A 153 6.33 4.06 -8.77
N HIS A 154 6.15 3.01 -7.99
CA HIS A 154 5.41 3.10 -6.73
C HIS A 154 6.30 3.74 -5.65
N PRO A 155 5.79 4.69 -4.83
CA PRO A 155 6.59 5.43 -3.87
C PRO A 155 7.15 4.62 -2.68
N GLU A 156 6.74 3.35 -2.51
CA GLU A 156 7.37 2.41 -1.58
C GLU A 156 8.76 1.94 -2.05
N SER A 157 9.23 2.41 -3.21
CA SER A 157 10.54 2.07 -3.78
C SER A 157 11.66 2.91 -3.18
N PRO A 158 12.93 2.42 -3.19
CA PRO A 158 14.08 3.20 -2.77
C PRO A 158 14.19 4.54 -3.51
N ASP A 159 14.67 5.57 -2.82
CA ASP A 159 14.83 6.91 -3.37
C ASP A 159 15.63 6.95 -4.69
N SER A 160 16.65 6.09 -4.80
CA SER A 160 17.43 5.96 -6.05
C SER A 160 16.60 5.48 -7.25
N VAL A 161 15.52 4.74 -7.01
CA VAL A 161 14.57 4.27 -8.01
C VAL A 161 13.54 5.35 -8.30
N VAL A 162 13.00 5.97 -7.26
CA VAL A 162 12.02 7.08 -7.36
C VAL A 162 12.56 8.23 -8.21
N ARG A 163 13.85 8.59 -8.05
CA ARG A 163 14.50 9.66 -8.85
C ARG A 163 14.61 9.38 -10.35
N LEU A 164 14.44 8.14 -10.80
CA LEU A 164 14.45 7.76 -12.22
C LEU A 164 13.06 7.77 -12.85
N ALA A 165 12.03 8.02 -12.06
CA ALA A 165 10.65 7.95 -12.50
C ALA A 165 10.24 9.16 -13.34
N ASP A 166 9.51 8.90 -14.41
CA ASP A 166 8.71 9.91 -15.12
C ASP A 166 7.40 10.20 -14.37
N VAL A 167 6.85 9.17 -13.67
CA VAL A 167 5.69 9.30 -12.79
C VAL A 167 5.87 8.45 -11.54
N VAL A 168 5.63 9.06 -10.38
CA VAL A 168 5.53 8.38 -9.08
C VAL A 168 4.09 8.44 -8.60
N GLY A 169 3.55 7.30 -8.15
CA GLY A 169 2.18 7.28 -7.65
C GLY A 169 1.70 5.91 -7.20
N SER A 170 0.49 5.89 -6.64
CA SER A 170 -0.22 4.66 -6.30
C SER A 170 -0.50 3.81 -7.54
N THR A 171 -0.84 2.54 -7.35
CA THR A 171 -1.17 1.63 -8.46
C THR A 171 -2.23 2.18 -9.40
N SER A 172 -3.27 2.85 -8.89
CA SER A 172 -4.29 3.49 -9.72
C SER A 172 -3.74 4.68 -10.51
N GLN A 173 -2.91 5.51 -9.88
CA GLN A 173 -2.26 6.64 -10.55
C GLN A 173 -1.27 6.18 -11.63
N LEU A 174 -0.58 5.06 -11.41
CA LEU A 174 0.31 4.47 -12.42
C LEU A 174 -0.47 3.92 -13.64
N ILE A 175 -1.65 3.32 -13.43
CA ILE A 175 -2.54 2.91 -14.53
C ILE A 175 -3.02 4.14 -15.30
N ASP A 176 -3.48 5.19 -14.60
CA ASP A 176 -3.92 6.43 -15.22
C ASP A 176 -2.79 7.12 -16.00
N ALA A 177 -1.56 7.10 -15.47
CA ALA A 177 -0.37 7.60 -16.15
C ALA A 177 -0.08 6.79 -17.42
N ALA A 178 -0.14 5.47 -17.35
CA ALA A 178 0.05 4.60 -18.50
C ALA A 178 -0.95 4.90 -19.64
N MET A 179 -2.20 5.25 -19.31
CA MET A 179 -3.20 5.66 -20.29
C MET A 179 -2.90 7.03 -20.92
N LYS A 180 -2.40 7.98 -20.12
CA LYS A 180 -2.20 9.39 -20.54
C LYS A 180 -0.89 9.65 -21.27
N LEU A 181 0.17 8.94 -20.90
CA LEU A 181 1.49 9.13 -21.48
C LEU A 181 1.52 8.66 -22.95
N PRO A 182 2.21 9.36 -23.85
CA PRO A 182 2.29 8.98 -25.27
C PRO A 182 3.20 7.77 -25.54
N ASN A 183 4.03 7.41 -24.57
CA ASN A 183 5.05 6.35 -24.68
C ASN A 183 4.39 4.99 -24.97
N GLN A 184 4.96 4.23 -25.90
CA GLN A 184 4.49 2.89 -26.26
C GLN A 184 5.04 1.82 -25.32
N LYS A 185 6.13 2.11 -24.61
CA LYS A 185 6.75 1.21 -23.64
C LYS A 185 6.77 1.86 -22.25
N MET A 186 6.49 1.05 -21.23
CA MET A 186 6.48 1.46 -19.83
C MET A 186 7.37 0.53 -19.01
N ILE A 187 8.36 1.07 -18.30
CA ILE A 187 9.12 0.35 -17.26
C ILE A 187 8.38 0.57 -15.95
N VAL A 188 7.83 -0.50 -15.37
CA VAL A 188 6.92 -0.41 -14.23
C VAL A 188 7.57 -1.02 -12.99
N ALA A 189 7.85 -0.18 -12.00
CA ALA A 189 8.42 -0.55 -10.70
C ALA A 189 7.32 -0.60 -9.63
N THR A 190 6.54 -1.67 -9.64
CA THR A 190 5.55 -2.04 -8.63
C THR A 190 5.27 -3.55 -8.70
N ASP A 191 4.42 -4.06 -7.79
CA ASP A 191 4.03 -5.48 -7.78
C ASP A 191 3.43 -5.92 -9.11
N GLN A 192 3.87 -7.09 -9.61
CA GLN A 192 3.41 -7.62 -10.90
C GLN A 192 1.91 -7.93 -10.96
N GLY A 193 1.25 -8.11 -9.83
CA GLY A 193 -0.19 -8.34 -9.78
C GLY A 193 -1.03 -7.25 -10.46
N ILE A 194 -0.48 -6.03 -10.59
CA ILE A 194 -1.16 -4.92 -11.28
C ILE A 194 -1.09 -5.03 -12.81
N PHE A 195 -0.13 -5.79 -13.37
CA PHE A 195 0.14 -5.79 -14.81
C PHE A 195 -1.05 -6.24 -15.64
N TYR A 196 -1.78 -7.25 -15.19
CA TYR A 196 -2.98 -7.69 -15.91
C TYR A 196 -4.00 -6.54 -16.07
N LYS A 197 -4.30 -5.84 -14.96
CA LYS A 197 -5.24 -4.72 -14.99
C LYS A 197 -4.71 -3.54 -15.80
N MET A 198 -3.40 -3.26 -15.69
CA MET A 198 -2.75 -2.20 -16.47
C MET A 198 -2.78 -2.53 -17.97
N GLN A 199 -2.47 -3.77 -18.36
CA GLN A 199 -2.50 -4.21 -19.75
C GLN A 199 -3.92 -4.16 -20.35
N GLN A 200 -4.95 -4.44 -19.55
CA GLN A 200 -6.35 -4.24 -20.00
C GLN A 200 -6.68 -2.77 -20.29
N ALA A 201 -6.09 -1.83 -19.52
CA ALA A 201 -6.30 -0.39 -19.73
C ALA A 201 -5.49 0.15 -20.93
N VAL A 202 -4.35 -0.46 -21.25
CA VAL A 202 -3.44 -0.05 -22.33
C VAL A 202 -3.02 -1.26 -23.19
N PRO A 203 -3.97 -1.89 -23.93
CA PRO A 203 -3.73 -3.16 -24.63
C PRO A 203 -2.63 -3.06 -25.70
N ASP A 204 -2.43 -1.88 -26.27
CA ASP A 204 -1.48 -1.63 -27.37
C ASP A 204 -0.08 -1.23 -26.86
N LYS A 205 0.13 -1.09 -25.55
CA LYS A 205 1.42 -0.70 -24.97
C LYS A 205 2.16 -1.90 -24.38
N GLU A 206 3.49 -1.84 -24.45
CA GLU A 206 4.37 -2.85 -23.87
C GLU A 206 4.72 -2.46 -22.42
N LEU A 207 4.44 -3.36 -21.49
CA LEU A 207 4.75 -3.21 -20.07
C LEU A 207 5.99 -4.03 -19.73
N LEU A 208 7.04 -3.39 -19.28
CA LEU A 208 8.31 -3.98 -18.86
C LEU A 208 8.39 -3.96 -17.33
N VAL A 209 8.63 -5.10 -16.72
CA VAL A 209 8.87 -5.18 -15.27
C VAL A 209 10.21 -4.54 -14.95
N ALA A 210 10.25 -3.61 -14.01
CA ALA A 210 11.50 -3.04 -13.52
C ALA A 210 12.35 -4.13 -12.84
N PRO A 211 13.69 -4.17 -13.07
CA PRO A 211 14.53 -5.22 -12.52
C PRO A 211 14.67 -5.16 -11.01
N THR A 212 14.55 -6.33 -10.38
CA THR A 212 14.81 -6.56 -8.96
C THR A 212 16.16 -7.27 -8.74
N GLY A 213 16.74 -7.85 -9.78
CA GLY A 213 18.02 -8.57 -9.77
C GLY A 213 19.22 -7.71 -10.11
N GLY A 214 20.42 -8.16 -9.72
CA GLY A 214 21.70 -7.53 -10.02
C GLY A 214 22.86 -8.32 -9.41
N SER A 215 24.12 -7.89 -9.61
CA SER A 215 25.28 -8.52 -8.98
C SER A 215 25.13 -8.49 -7.45
N GLY A 216 25.03 -9.65 -6.83
CA GLY A 216 24.83 -9.81 -5.38
C GLY A 216 23.35 -9.81 -4.94
N ALA A 217 22.39 -9.74 -5.84
CA ALA A 217 20.97 -9.85 -5.49
C ALA A 217 20.56 -11.33 -5.41
N THR A 218 20.06 -11.74 -4.28
CA THR A 218 19.16 -12.89 -4.20
C THR A 218 17.79 -12.40 -4.65
N CYS A 219 17.27 -12.94 -5.76
CA CYS A 219 15.91 -12.64 -6.19
C CYS A 219 14.93 -13.13 -5.13
N ARG A 220 14.42 -12.22 -4.27
CA ARG A 220 13.51 -12.58 -3.18
C ARG A 220 12.06 -12.58 -3.61
N SER A 221 11.68 -11.72 -4.54
CA SER A 221 10.28 -11.55 -4.91
C SER A 221 10.01 -11.53 -6.41
N CYS A 222 11.01 -11.29 -7.27
CA CYS A 222 10.82 -11.09 -8.71
C CYS A 222 9.70 -10.08 -9.03
N ALA A 223 9.56 -9.02 -8.23
CA ALA A 223 8.47 -8.06 -8.26
C ALA A 223 7.07 -8.67 -8.02
N SER A 224 6.98 -9.83 -7.36
CA SER A 224 5.72 -10.49 -7.01
C SER A 224 5.61 -10.63 -5.50
N CYS A 225 4.48 -10.23 -4.94
CA CYS A 225 4.22 -10.38 -3.52
C CYS A 225 3.93 -11.85 -3.17
N PRO A 226 4.77 -12.51 -2.34
CA PRO A 226 4.57 -13.92 -2.01
C PRO A 226 3.27 -14.17 -1.25
N TRP A 227 2.86 -13.23 -0.41
CA TRP A 227 1.61 -13.35 0.36
C TRP A 227 0.37 -13.11 -0.49
N MET A 228 0.38 -12.13 -1.41
CA MET A 228 -0.72 -11.97 -2.38
C MET A 228 -0.85 -13.22 -3.27
N GLY A 229 0.26 -13.83 -3.65
CA GLY A 229 0.31 -15.08 -4.41
C GLY A 229 -0.26 -16.30 -3.69
N MET A 230 -0.45 -16.25 -2.36
CA MET A 230 -1.13 -17.32 -1.60
C MET A 230 -2.64 -17.40 -1.90
N ASN A 231 -3.24 -16.37 -2.49
CA ASN A 231 -4.64 -16.37 -2.90
C ASN A 231 -4.80 -17.06 -4.26
N CYS A 232 -4.94 -18.38 -4.24
CA CYS A 232 -5.19 -19.19 -5.45
C CYS A 232 -6.68 -19.53 -5.61
N LEU A 233 -7.06 -20.03 -6.79
CA LEU A 233 -8.45 -20.37 -7.09
C LEU A 233 -8.98 -21.48 -6.18
N ASP A 234 -8.15 -22.47 -5.83
CA ASP A 234 -8.57 -23.60 -5.00
C ASP A 234 -8.93 -23.15 -3.58
N ASN A 235 -8.10 -22.31 -2.94
CA ASN A 235 -8.41 -21.83 -1.60
C ASN A 235 -9.52 -20.77 -1.60
N LEU A 236 -9.69 -20.00 -2.68
CA LEU A 236 -10.83 -19.13 -2.87
C LEU A 236 -12.14 -19.91 -2.98
N LEU A 237 -12.15 -20.98 -3.78
CA LEU A 237 -13.30 -21.87 -3.93
C LEU A 237 -13.66 -22.52 -2.59
N SER A 238 -12.67 -23.11 -1.91
CA SER A 238 -12.86 -23.72 -0.58
C SER A 238 -13.40 -22.73 0.45
N CYS A 239 -12.91 -21.49 0.43
CA CYS A 239 -13.40 -20.42 1.32
C CYS A 239 -14.90 -20.12 1.06
N ILE A 240 -15.31 -20.04 -0.21
CA ILE A 240 -16.71 -19.75 -0.58
C ILE A 240 -17.63 -20.93 -0.23
N GLU A 241 -17.23 -22.17 -0.54
CA GLU A 241 -18.04 -23.36 -0.31
C GLU A 241 -18.21 -23.70 1.18
N ASN A 242 -17.13 -23.58 1.95
CA ASN A 242 -17.11 -24.00 3.34
C ASN A 242 -17.36 -22.84 4.33
N GLY A 243 -17.35 -21.58 3.87
CA GLY A 243 -17.41 -20.41 4.73
C GLY A 243 -16.26 -20.31 5.73
N ALA A 244 -15.10 -20.87 5.37
CA ALA A 244 -13.90 -20.93 6.21
C ALA A 244 -13.13 -19.61 6.21
N ASN A 245 -12.16 -19.52 7.15
CA ASN A 245 -11.22 -18.38 7.26
C ASN A 245 -11.94 -17.03 7.49
N GLU A 246 -12.91 -17.01 8.39
CA GLU A 246 -13.56 -15.77 8.81
C GLU A 246 -12.61 -14.90 9.63
N ILE A 247 -12.57 -13.60 9.30
CA ILE A 247 -11.80 -12.60 10.04
C ILE A 247 -12.61 -12.09 11.23
N PHE A 248 -11.96 -12.09 12.37
CA PHE A 248 -12.44 -11.49 13.60
C PHE A 248 -11.48 -10.39 14.05
N VAL A 249 -12.03 -9.27 14.51
CA VAL A 249 -11.26 -8.18 15.12
C VAL A 249 -11.83 -7.92 16.50
N ASP A 250 -10.97 -7.78 17.49
CA ASP A 250 -11.39 -7.43 18.84
C ASP A 250 -12.23 -6.15 18.81
N SER A 251 -13.34 -6.15 19.58
CA SER A 251 -14.33 -5.07 19.51
C SER A 251 -13.77 -3.71 19.94
N LYS A 252 -12.86 -3.69 20.92
CA LYS A 252 -12.20 -2.46 21.40
C LYS A 252 -11.23 -1.92 20.35
N ILE A 253 -10.43 -2.83 19.74
CA ILE A 253 -9.53 -2.49 18.65
C ILE A 253 -10.33 -1.95 17.46
N ALA A 254 -11.41 -2.61 17.07
CA ALA A 254 -12.26 -2.17 15.96
C ALA A 254 -12.86 -0.78 16.22
N GLN A 255 -13.35 -0.52 17.46
CA GLN A 255 -13.92 0.77 17.84
C GLN A 255 -12.89 1.91 17.82
N GLN A 256 -11.63 1.63 18.12
CA GLN A 256 -10.55 2.61 18.05
C GLN A 256 -10.11 2.84 16.59
N ALA A 257 -9.88 1.77 15.83
CA ALA A 257 -9.41 1.84 14.46
C ALA A 257 -10.42 2.48 13.48
N ILE A 258 -11.73 2.38 13.76
CA ILE A 258 -12.75 3.00 12.89
C ILE A 258 -12.58 4.51 12.78
N GLN A 259 -12.10 5.19 13.82
CA GLN A 259 -11.94 6.64 13.82
C GLN A 259 -10.90 7.11 12.80
N SER A 260 -9.73 6.46 12.78
CA SER A 260 -8.66 6.77 11.81
C SER A 260 -9.03 6.35 10.38
N LEU A 261 -9.77 5.25 10.23
CA LEU A 261 -10.30 4.79 8.95
C LEU A 261 -11.40 5.72 8.40
N ASP A 262 -12.30 6.23 9.24
CA ASP A 262 -13.33 7.19 8.84
C ASP A 262 -12.72 8.52 8.37
N ARG A 263 -11.68 8.99 9.03
CA ARG A 263 -10.91 10.16 8.55
C ARG A 263 -10.35 9.92 7.14
N MET A 264 -9.73 8.76 6.90
CA MET A 264 -9.27 8.37 5.57
C MET A 264 -10.39 8.35 4.53
N MET A 265 -11.52 7.75 4.87
CA MET A 265 -12.64 7.57 3.96
C MET A 265 -13.31 8.89 3.57
N ASN A 266 -13.31 9.86 4.48
CA ASN A 266 -14.03 11.12 4.32
C ASN A 266 -13.11 12.31 4.04
N PHE A 267 -11.78 12.13 4.00
CA PHE A 267 -10.80 13.21 3.90
C PHE A 267 -11.12 14.21 2.77
N LYS A 268 -11.31 13.71 1.53
CA LYS A 268 -11.58 14.59 0.37
C LYS A 268 -12.87 15.38 0.49
N ALA A 269 -13.90 14.81 1.10
CA ALA A 269 -15.17 15.48 1.31
C ALA A 269 -15.12 16.55 2.41
N LEU A 270 -14.21 16.37 3.39
CA LEU A 270 -14.11 17.25 4.56
C LEU A 270 -13.09 18.38 4.39
N HIS A 271 -12.05 18.18 3.58
CA HIS A 271 -10.90 19.05 3.56
C HIS A 271 -10.50 19.60 2.17
N LEU A 272 -11.06 19.05 1.09
CA LEU A 272 -10.73 19.43 -0.29
C LEU A 272 -11.97 19.90 -1.10
N SER A 273 -13.08 20.19 -0.42
CA SER A 273 -14.33 20.70 -1.04
C SER A 273 -14.33 22.20 -1.16
#